data_0575b7e40c2ba161484110cdaaa80701
#
_entry.id   0575b7e40c2ba161484110cdaaa80701
#
_cell.length_a   1.000
_cell.length_b   1.000
_cell.length_c   1.000
_cell.angle_alpha   90.00
_cell.angle_beta   90.00
_cell.angle_gamma   90.00
#
_symmetry.space_group_name_H-M   'P 1'
#
loop_
_entity.id
_entity.type
_entity.pdbx_description
1 polymer ?
#
loop_
_entity_poly.entity_id
_entity_poly.type
_entity_poly.pdbx_seq_one_letter_code
_entity_poly.pdbx_strand_id
1 'polypeptide(L)'
;MNKAYDRVEWGFLEKIMAKLGFDQRWIKLIMACVNSVRYTVRLNSTETDTFIPTRGLRQGDPLSPYLFLFVAEGLSSMIRGAEARGELEGVKVCRDAPMVSHLLFADDSLILMQADKKNADCLADILMRYSASSGQKISEAKSSVFFPVIQKLM
;
A
#
# COMPACT_ATOMS: atom_id res chain seq x y z
N MET A 1 -2.79 0.54 7.53
CA MET A 1 -3.54 1.56 6.73
C MET A 1 -4.99 1.66 7.21
N ASN A 2 -5.78 2.68 6.83
CA ASN A 2 -7.17 2.82 7.27
C ASN A 2 -8.13 2.32 6.17
N LYS A 3 -8.93 1.26 6.45
CA LYS A 3 -9.86 0.64 5.48
C LYS A 3 -9.16 0.31 4.16
N ALA A 4 -8.04 -0.40 4.23
CA ALA A 4 -7.12 -0.59 3.10
C ALA A 4 -7.80 -1.16 1.85
N TYR A 5 -8.59 -2.21 2.01
CA TYR A 5 -9.31 -2.83 0.89
C TYR A 5 -10.36 -1.91 0.26
N ASP A 6 -11.13 -1.19 1.08
CA ASP A 6 -12.24 -0.34 0.61
C ASP A 6 -11.78 0.89 -0.18
N ARG A 7 -10.49 1.23 -0.07
CA ARG A 7 -9.92 2.46 -0.64
C ARG A 7 -9.13 2.28 -1.92
N VAL A 8 -8.89 1.04 -2.34
CA VAL A 8 -8.08 0.77 -3.54
C VAL A 8 -8.71 1.43 -4.77
N GLU A 9 -8.00 2.37 -5.36
CA GLU A 9 -8.41 2.97 -6.64
C GLU A 9 -8.16 1.99 -7.78
N TRP A 10 -9.22 1.65 -8.53
CA TRP A 10 -9.16 0.64 -9.59
C TRP A 10 -8.20 1.05 -10.73
N GLY A 11 -8.17 2.34 -11.07
CA GLY A 11 -7.22 2.83 -12.07
C GLY A 11 -5.76 2.73 -11.63
N PHE A 12 -5.46 2.79 -10.33
CA PHE A 12 -4.14 2.51 -9.80
C PHE A 12 -3.79 1.03 -9.90
N LEU A 13 -4.71 0.15 -9.50
CA LEU A 13 -4.52 -1.30 -9.60
C LEU A 13 -4.23 -1.74 -11.04
N GLU A 14 -5.00 -1.24 -12.02
CA GLU A 14 -4.80 -1.53 -13.43
C GLU A 14 -3.40 -1.09 -13.91
N LYS A 15 -3.00 0.14 -13.56
CA LYS A 15 -1.71 0.70 -13.94
C LYS A 15 -0.53 -0.06 -13.30
N ILE A 16 -0.66 -0.49 -12.04
CA ILE A 16 0.42 -1.22 -11.38
C ILE A 16 0.59 -2.61 -11.98
N MET A 17 -0.49 -3.32 -12.31
CA MET A 17 -0.42 -4.59 -13.01
C MET A 17 0.26 -4.45 -14.38
N ALA A 18 -0.08 -3.40 -15.13
CA ALA A 18 0.58 -3.12 -16.41
C ALA A 18 2.08 -2.85 -16.25
N LYS A 19 2.47 -2.08 -15.22
CA LYS A 19 3.89 -1.82 -14.91
C LYS A 19 4.65 -3.06 -14.45
N LEU A 20 3.98 -4.00 -13.81
CA LEU A 20 4.55 -5.29 -13.41
C LEU A 20 4.68 -6.27 -14.61
N GLY A 21 4.22 -5.88 -15.80
CA GLY A 21 4.38 -6.65 -17.02
C GLY A 21 3.27 -7.68 -17.28
N PHE A 22 2.14 -7.59 -16.60
CA PHE A 22 1.02 -8.47 -16.88
C PHE A 22 0.41 -8.19 -18.27
N ASP A 23 0.02 -9.26 -18.95
CA ASP A 23 -0.66 -9.16 -20.25
C ASP A 23 -1.99 -8.41 -20.15
N GLN A 24 -2.29 -7.57 -21.15
CA GLN A 24 -3.48 -6.72 -21.16
C GLN A 24 -4.80 -7.52 -21.14
N ARG A 25 -4.82 -8.72 -21.72
CA ARG A 25 -6.02 -9.59 -21.69
C ARG A 25 -6.27 -10.08 -20.28
N TRP A 26 -5.20 -10.42 -19.55
CA TRP A 26 -5.27 -10.85 -18.15
C TRP A 26 -5.72 -9.69 -17.26
N ILE A 27 -5.15 -8.49 -17.43
CA ILE A 27 -5.56 -7.30 -16.68
C ILE A 27 -7.06 -7.02 -16.88
N LYS A 28 -7.54 -7.05 -18.13
CA LYS A 28 -8.98 -6.87 -18.45
C LYS A 28 -9.86 -7.90 -17.76
N LEU A 29 -9.44 -9.16 -17.72
CA LEU A 29 -10.15 -10.23 -17.04
C LEU A 29 -10.27 -9.98 -15.53
N ILE A 30 -9.17 -9.65 -14.88
CA ILE A 30 -9.15 -9.32 -13.45
C ILE A 30 -9.99 -8.08 -13.16
N MET A 31 -9.86 -7.03 -13.95
CA MET A 31 -10.66 -5.82 -13.77
C MET A 31 -12.15 -6.06 -14.02
N ALA A 32 -12.52 -6.97 -14.92
CA ALA A 32 -13.92 -7.39 -15.10
C ALA A 32 -14.45 -8.06 -13.81
N CYS A 33 -13.67 -8.92 -13.16
CA CYS A 33 -14.05 -9.51 -11.87
C CYS A 33 -14.25 -8.42 -10.80
N VAL A 34 -13.31 -7.47 -10.69
CA VAL A 34 -13.36 -6.38 -9.71
C VAL A 34 -14.58 -5.46 -9.95
N ASN A 35 -14.84 -5.12 -11.19
CA ASN A 35 -15.92 -4.19 -11.59
C ASN A 35 -17.32 -4.83 -11.58
N SER A 36 -17.42 -6.17 -11.55
CA SER A 36 -18.70 -6.88 -11.56
C SER A 36 -19.45 -6.85 -10.23
N VAL A 37 -18.79 -6.42 -9.16
CA VAL A 37 -19.34 -6.43 -7.81
C VAL A 37 -20.48 -5.43 -7.68
N ARG A 38 -21.57 -5.88 -7.07
CA ARG A 38 -22.75 -5.07 -6.76
C ARG A 38 -23.10 -5.27 -5.28
N TYR A 39 -23.59 -4.24 -4.65
CA TYR A 39 -24.00 -4.29 -3.25
C TYR A 39 -25.44 -3.87 -3.06
N THR A 40 -26.10 -4.57 -2.15
CA THR A 40 -27.43 -4.20 -1.63
C THR A 40 -27.31 -4.21 -0.10
N VAL A 41 -27.81 -3.21 0.56
CA VAL A 41 -27.80 -3.14 2.02
C VAL A 41 -29.17 -3.56 2.53
N ARG A 42 -29.19 -4.46 3.50
CA ARG A 42 -30.41 -4.87 4.18
C ARG A 42 -30.53 -4.12 5.51
N LEU A 43 -31.58 -3.32 5.63
CA LEU A 43 -31.89 -2.53 6.81
C LEU A 43 -33.30 -2.88 7.29
N ASN A 44 -33.46 -3.36 8.53
CA ASN A 44 -34.76 -3.72 9.11
C ASN A 44 -35.62 -4.61 8.19
N SER A 45 -35.01 -5.66 7.62
CA SER A 45 -35.65 -6.61 6.69
C SER A 45 -36.04 -6.04 5.33
N THR A 46 -35.75 -4.79 5.04
CA THR A 46 -35.94 -4.15 3.73
C THR A 46 -34.60 -4.03 3.02
N GLU A 47 -34.55 -4.34 1.75
CA GLU A 47 -33.34 -4.18 0.92
C GLU A 47 -33.36 -2.81 0.26
N THR A 48 -32.19 -2.17 0.24
CA THR A 48 -31.98 -0.92 -0.50
C THR A 48 -31.86 -1.21 -2.01
N ASP A 49 -31.89 -0.17 -2.82
CA ASP A 49 -31.50 -0.28 -4.22
C ASP A 49 -30.06 -0.77 -4.33
N THR A 50 -29.79 -1.54 -5.39
CA THR A 50 -28.45 -2.04 -5.68
C THR A 50 -27.56 -0.89 -6.13
N PHE A 51 -26.36 -0.78 -5.53
CA PHE A 51 -25.35 0.18 -5.96
C PHE A 51 -24.07 -0.51 -6.43
N ILE A 52 -23.34 0.17 -7.31
CA ILE A 52 -22.07 -0.28 -7.87
C ILE A 52 -20.98 0.54 -7.21
N PRO A 53 -19.97 -0.08 -6.58
CA PRO A 53 -18.83 0.64 -6.06
C PRO A 53 -17.99 1.21 -7.21
N THR A 54 -17.29 2.30 -6.95
CA THR A 54 -16.37 2.92 -7.91
C THR A 54 -14.90 2.66 -7.56
N ARG A 55 -14.63 2.03 -6.42
CA ARG A 55 -13.31 1.66 -5.90
C ARG A 55 -13.44 0.56 -4.85
N GLY A 56 -12.32 0.08 -4.38
CA GLY A 56 -12.23 -0.92 -3.33
C GLY A 56 -12.17 -2.35 -3.86
N LEU A 57 -11.68 -3.23 -3.00
CA LEU A 57 -11.65 -4.67 -3.22
C LEU A 57 -12.61 -5.34 -2.23
N ARG A 58 -13.34 -6.33 -2.70
CA ARG A 58 -14.32 -7.05 -1.88
C ARG A 58 -13.62 -7.82 -0.77
N GLN A 59 -13.98 -7.55 0.48
CA GLN A 59 -13.51 -8.33 1.64
C GLN A 59 -14.13 -9.74 1.57
N GLY A 60 -13.29 -10.76 1.79
CA GLY A 60 -13.68 -12.16 1.67
C GLY A 60 -13.65 -12.75 0.26
N ASP A 61 -13.33 -11.97 -0.76
CA ASP A 61 -13.07 -12.47 -2.11
C ASP A 61 -11.68 -13.11 -2.18
N PRO A 62 -11.52 -14.32 -2.73
CA PRO A 62 -10.21 -15.00 -2.82
C PRO A 62 -9.15 -14.23 -3.60
N LEU A 63 -9.54 -13.40 -4.57
CA LEU A 63 -8.60 -12.59 -5.36
C LEU A 63 -8.13 -11.34 -4.62
N SER A 64 -8.96 -10.78 -3.75
CA SER A 64 -8.68 -9.49 -3.12
C SER A 64 -7.34 -9.41 -2.38
N PRO A 65 -6.89 -10.41 -1.61
CA PRO A 65 -5.59 -10.40 -0.97
C PRO A 65 -4.43 -10.29 -1.98
N TYR A 66 -4.50 -11.02 -3.08
CA TYR A 66 -3.47 -10.98 -4.13
C TYR A 66 -3.45 -9.65 -4.87
N LEU A 67 -4.62 -9.09 -5.16
CA LEU A 67 -4.72 -7.77 -5.78
C LEU A 67 -4.19 -6.67 -4.86
N PHE A 68 -4.41 -6.81 -3.56
CA PHE A 68 -3.86 -5.88 -2.58
C PHE A 68 -2.33 -5.93 -2.51
N LEU A 69 -1.70 -7.10 -2.74
CA LEU A 69 -0.24 -7.19 -2.84
C LEU A 69 0.31 -6.34 -4.00
N PHE A 70 -0.39 -6.26 -5.14
CA PHE A 70 0.03 -5.36 -6.22
C PHE A 70 -0.07 -3.90 -5.81
N VAL A 71 -1.10 -3.54 -5.05
CA VAL A 71 -1.23 -2.18 -4.50
C VAL A 71 -0.09 -1.86 -3.55
N ALA A 72 0.24 -2.79 -2.64
CA ALA A 72 1.35 -2.66 -1.69
C ALA A 72 2.72 -2.58 -2.41
N GLU A 73 2.90 -3.34 -3.51
CA GLU A 73 4.10 -3.27 -4.35
C GLU A 73 4.32 -1.88 -4.94
N GLY A 74 3.26 -1.11 -5.16
CA GLY A 74 3.36 0.29 -5.55
C GLY A 74 4.13 1.14 -4.53
N LEU A 75 3.81 0.99 -3.23
CA LEU A 75 4.54 1.66 -2.16
C LEU A 75 5.98 1.17 -2.08
N SER A 76 6.18 -0.15 -2.09
CA SER A 76 7.49 -0.78 -2.07
C SER A 76 8.39 -0.28 -3.21
N SER A 77 7.85 -0.17 -4.42
CA SER A 77 8.57 0.36 -5.59
C SER A 77 8.97 1.82 -5.43
N MET A 78 8.12 2.65 -4.81
CA MET A 78 8.44 4.06 -4.56
C MET A 78 9.57 4.20 -3.54
N ILE A 79 9.55 3.41 -2.46
CA ILE A 79 10.59 3.40 -1.42
C ILE A 79 11.92 2.91 -2.03
N ARG A 80 11.93 1.77 -2.73
CA ARG A 80 13.14 1.26 -3.40
C ARG A 80 13.69 2.24 -4.44
N GLY A 81 12.82 2.94 -5.15
CA GLY A 81 13.23 3.98 -6.07
C GLY A 81 13.94 5.14 -5.39
N ALA A 82 13.48 5.58 -4.22
CA ALA A 82 14.12 6.61 -3.42
C ALA A 82 15.47 6.15 -2.85
N GLU A 83 15.56 4.88 -2.41
CA GLU A 83 16.83 4.28 -1.99
C GLU A 83 17.85 4.25 -3.13
N ALA A 84 17.45 3.81 -4.32
CA ALA A 84 18.33 3.76 -5.49
C ALA A 84 18.87 5.14 -5.91
N ARG A 85 18.11 6.21 -5.64
CA ARG A 85 18.56 7.60 -5.85
C ARG A 85 19.34 8.19 -4.67
N GLY A 86 19.48 7.45 -3.57
CA GLY A 86 20.12 7.95 -2.34
C GLY A 86 19.32 9.03 -1.61
N GLU A 87 18.01 9.11 -1.87
CA GLU A 87 17.10 10.06 -1.23
C GLU A 87 16.57 9.53 0.13
N LEU A 88 16.49 8.22 0.27
CA LEU A 88 16.10 7.52 1.49
C LEU A 88 17.16 6.48 1.84
N GLU A 89 17.52 6.39 3.11
CA GLU A 89 18.48 5.42 3.61
C GLU A 89 17.83 4.55 4.69
N GLY A 90 17.74 3.25 4.39
CA GLY A 90 17.25 2.24 5.32
C GLY A 90 18.23 1.93 6.45
N VAL A 91 17.96 0.89 7.21
CA VAL A 91 18.75 0.46 8.37
C VAL A 91 19.42 -0.88 8.07
N LYS A 92 20.68 -1.03 8.51
CA LYS A 92 21.38 -2.32 8.53
C LYS A 92 21.40 -2.87 9.96
N VAL A 93 21.02 -4.13 10.10
CA VAL A 93 21.03 -4.82 11.40
C VAL A 93 22.45 -5.09 11.89
N CYS A 94 23.38 -5.33 10.95
CA CYS A 94 24.81 -5.46 11.23
C CYS A 94 25.63 -4.99 10.03
N ARG A 95 26.96 -4.92 10.18
CA ARG A 95 27.88 -4.32 9.19
C ARG A 95 27.72 -4.89 7.79
N ASP A 96 27.52 -6.22 7.67
CA ASP A 96 27.45 -6.95 6.39
C ASP A 96 26.02 -7.36 6.01
N ALA A 97 25.01 -6.89 6.77
CA ALA A 97 23.61 -7.17 6.47
C ALA A 97 23.11 -6.32 5.28
N PRO A 98 22.13 -6.82 4.52
CA PRO A 98 21.43 -6.00 3.57
C PRO A 98 20.71 -4.85 4.27
N MET A 99 20.59 -3.73 3.57
CA MET A 99 19.80 -2.60 4.03
C MET A 99 18.31 -2.93 3.96
N VAL A 100 17.58 -2.61 5.01
CA VAL A 100 16.12 -2.79 5.08
C VAL A 100 15.49 -1.43 5.34
N SER A 101 14.58 -1.02 4.47
CA SER A 101 13.85 0.25 4.58
C SER A 101 12.38 0.06 4.93
N HIS A 102 11.80 -1.08 4.58
CA HIS A 102 10.40 -1.34 4.86
C HIS A 102 10.07 -2.83 4.94
N LEU A 103 9.06 -3.14 5.73
CA LEU A 103 8.40 -4.44 5.79
C LEU A 103 6.90 -4.21 5.71
N LEU A 104 6.25 -4.90 4.78
CA LEU A 104 4.81 -4.82 4.57
C LEU A 104 4.17 -6.15 4.97
N PHE A 105 3.12 -6.09 5.78
CA PHE A 105 2.35 -7.26 6.18
C PHE A 105 0.86 -6.92 6.14
N ALA A 106 0.15 -7.47 5.16
CA ALA A 106 -1.24 -7.12 4.87
C ALA A 106 -1.40 -5.59 4.76
N ASP A 107 -2.17 -4.96 5.62
CA ASP A 107 -2.38 -3.50 5.66
C ASP A 107 -1.43 -2.76 6.63
N ASP A 108 -0.60 -3.49 7.37
CA ASP A 108 0.42 -2.91 8.24
C ASP A 108 1.72 -2.66 7.49
N SER A 109 2.37 -1.57 7.83
CA SER A 109 3.63 -1.14 7.22
C SER A 109 4.61 -0.69 8.28
N LEU A 110 5.78 -1.31 8.32
CA LEU A 110 6.91 -0.89 9.12
C LEU A 110 7.93 -0.22 8.20
N ILE A 111 8.26 1.03 8.46
CA ILE A 111 9.29 1.77 7.73
C ILE A 111 10.49 1.96 8.64
N LEU A 112 11.66 1.66 8.12
CA LEU A 112 12.94 1.72 8.80
C LEU A 112 13.84 2.70 8.04
N MET A 113 14.29 3.77 8.70
CA MET A 113 15.15 4.78 8.06
C MET A 113 16.03 5.49 9.08
N GLN A 114 17.06 6.15 8.60
CA GLN A 114 17.84 7.06 9.44
C GLN A 114 16.97 8.22 9.94
N ALA A 115 17.17 8.59 11.21
CA ALA A 115 16.39 9.64 11.87
C ALA A 115 16.97 11.04 11.56
N ASP A 116 16.79 11.47 10.31
CA ASP A 116 17.15 12.82 9.85
C ASP A 116 16.02 13.47 9.05
N LYS A 117 16.14 14.77 8.85
CA LYS A 117 15.11 15.55 8.15
C LYS A 117 14.96 15.15 6.70
N LYS A 118 16.05 14.83 6.00
CA LYS A 118 16.03 14.44 4.57
C LYS A 118 15.21 13.18 4.36
N ASN A 119 15.45 12.13 5.16
CA ASN A 119 14.70 10.88 5.11
C ASN A 119 13.24 11.08 5.48
N ALA A 120 12.95 11.90 6.50
CA ALA A 120 11.58 12.20 6.91
C ALA A 120 10.78 12.94 5.81
N ASP A 121 11.37 13.97 5.20
CA ASP A 121 10.75 14.73 4.12
C ASP A 121 10.54 13.83 2.88
N CYS A 122 11.51 12.99 2.53
CA CYS A 122 11.39 12.02 1.43
C CYS A 122 10.27 11.01 1.68
N LEU A 123 10.18 10.44 2.88
CA LEU A 123 9.10 9.52 3.24
C LEU A 123 7.74 10.21 3.18
N ALA A 124 7.63 11.43 3.68
CA ALA A 124 6.38 12.19 3.64
C ALA A 124 5.89 12.41 2.20
N ASP A 125 6.80 12.77 1.27
CA ASP A 125 6.48 12.92 -0.15
C ASP A 125 6.01 11.59 -0.77
N ILE A 126 6.73 10.49 -0.51
CA ILE A 126 6.35 9.15 -0.97
C ILE A 126 4.94 8.79 -0.51
N LEU A 127 4.65 8.96 0.78
CA LEU A 127 3.37 8.61 1.37
C LEU A 127 2.23 9.47 0.84
N MET A 128 2.47 10.76 0.63
CA MET A 128 1.51 11.69 0.03
C MET A 128 1.18 11.28 -1.41
N ARG A 129 2.18 11.04 -2.24
CA ARG A 129 2.01 10.63 -3.65
C ARG A 129 1.35 9.26 -3.76
N TYR A 130 1.75 8.31 -2.92
CA TYR A 130 1.12 6.99 -2.87
C TYR A 130 -0.35 7.09 -2.47
N SER A 131 -0.66 7.87 -1.42
CA SER A 131 -2.04 8.08 -0.98
C SER A 131 -2.91 8.71 -2.06
N ALA A 132 -2.39 9.73 -2.74
CA ALA A 132 -3.10 10.41 -3.83
C ALA A 132 -3.38 9.48 -5.03
N SER A 133 -2.47 8.55 -5.32
CA SER A 133 -2.58 7.67 -6.48
C SER A 133 -3.39 6.40 -6.20
N SER A 134 -3.14 5.76 -5.05
CA SER A 134 -3.72 4.46 -4.69
C SER A 134 -5.06 4.54 -3.94
N GLY A 135 -5.41 5.73 -3.43
CA GLY A 135 -6.54 5.95 -2.52
C GLY A 135 -6.27 5.52 -1.08
N GLN A 136 -5.10 4.93 -0.79
CA GLN A 136 -4.75 4.50 0.55
C GLN A 136 -4.59 5.68 1.49
N LYS A 137 -4.98 5.53 2.75
CA LYS A 137 -4.77 6.53 3.80
C LYS A 137 -4.00 5.94 4.96
N ILE A 138 -2.98 6.67 5.40
CA ILE A 138 -2.28 6.37 6.64
C ILE A 138 -3.21 6.70 7.80
N SER A 139 -3.26 5.81 8.79
CA SER A 139 -4.02 6.05 10.01
C SER A 139 -3.10 6.66 11.05
N GLU A 140 -3.11 7.98 11.20
CA GLU A 140 -2.32 8.68 12.21
C GLU A 140 -2.59 8.14 13.62
N ALA A 141 -3.86 7.87 13.94
CA ALA A 141 -4.25 7.32 15.23
C ALA A 141 -3.70 5.91 15.53
N LYS A 142 -3.29 5.16 14.49
CA LYS A 142 -2.71 3.81 14.61
C LYS A 142 -1.24 3.77 14.22
N SER A 143 -0.64 4.92 13.95
CA SER A 143 0.77 5.04 13.59
C SER A 143 1.58 5.57 14.76
N SER A 144 2.78 5.07 14.92
CA SER A 144 3.73 5.53 15.93
C SER A 144 5.11 5.64 15.31
N VAL A 145 5.92 6.55 15.85
CA VAL A 145 7.34 6.68 15.50
C VAL A 145 8.15 6.23 16.70
N PHE A 146 9.11 5.36 16.46
CA PHE A 146 9.99 4.84 17.48
C PHE A 146 11.44 5.22 17.17
N PHE A 147 12.14 5.84 18.13
CA PHE A 147 13.56 6.15 18.06
C PHE A 147 14.31 5.20 19.00
N PRO A 148 14.99 4.15 18.49
CA PRO A 148 15.78 3.28 19.35
C PRO A 148 16.96 4.06 19.93
N VAL A 149 17.15 3.99 21.24
CA VAL A 149 18.37 4.47 21.89
C VAL A 149 19.47 3.47 21.54
N ILE A 150 20.35 3.84 20.62
CA ILE A 150 21.55 3.04 20.32
C ILE A 150 22.51 3.21 21.49
N GLN A 151 22.49 2.29 22.45
CA GLN A 151 23.62 2.16 23.37
C GLN A 151 24.84 1.72 22.54
N LYS A 152 25.83 2.61 22.43
CA LYS A 152 27.15 2.19 21.94
C LYS A 152 27.65 1.10 22.89
N LEU A 153 27.59 -0.15 22.43
CA LEU A 153 28.40 -1.21 23.04
C LEU A 153 29.86 -0.80 22.83
N MET A 154 30.49 -0.36 23.91
CA MET A 154 31.96 -0.13 23.98
C MET A 154 32.70 -1.46 23.89
#